data_cdf52b97974f2f949c621427f2c05734
#
_entry.id   cdf52b97974f2f949c621427f2c05734
#
_cell.length_a   1.000
_cell.length_b   1.000
_cell.length_c   1.000
_cell.angle_alpha   90.00
_cell.angle_beta   90.00
_cell.angle_gamma   90.00
#
_symmetry.space_group_name_H-M   'P 1'
#
loop_
_entity.id
_entity.type
_entity.pdbx_description
1 polymer ?
#
loop_
_entity_poly.entity_id
_entity_poly.type
_entity_poly.pdbx_seq_one_letter_code
_entity_poly.pdbx_strand_id
1 'polypeptide(L)'
;LNIAFALYARASALTRAFRQSVPGWDAYQSEREKLTADKLVSCIAKMQSESWWTRCLRRHSDKWKEHLHIALGNVSKKASPYSSIGTVSDWREQKRRTREFLKSMELEDEKGNRISLIDKYDHSVANPAIRRCELMARIRGFEDICTEMGYVGEFYTLTVPSKYHATNKHGHRNRKWCGADPARTQRYLRGVWNKVRAKLH
;
A
#
# COMPACT_ATOMS: atom_id res chain seq x y z
N LEU A 1 19.60 -24.42 -13.59
CA LEU A 1 19.41 -22.94 -13.71
C LEU A 1 18.70 -22.57 -15.00
N ASN A 2 19.06 -23.17 -16.15
CA ASN A 2 18.44 -22.86 -17.45
C ASN A 2 16.96 -23.23 -17.55
N ILE A 3 16.53 -24.35 -16.95
CA ILE A 3 15.12 -24.81 -16.97
C ILE A 3 14.25 -23.86 -16.13
N ALA A 4 14.71 -23.48 -14.95
CA ALA A 4 13.98 -22.53 -14.10
C ALA A 4 13.82 -21.16 -14.78
N PHE A 5 14.87 -20.67 -15.43
CA PHE A 5 14.82 -19.44 -16.21
C PHE A 5 13.80 -19.52 -17.35
N ALA A 6 13.80 -20.60 -18.14
CA ALA A 6 12.87 -20.79 -19.24
C ALA A 6 11.41 -20.83 -18.76
N LEU A 7 11.14 -21.53 -17.65
CA LEU A 7 9.82 -21.57 -17.02
C LEU A 7 9.36 -20.18 -16.54
N TYR A 8 10.24 -19.44 -15.89
CA TYR A 8 9.97 -18.08 -15.45
C TYR A 8 9.71 -17.12 -16.62
N ALA A 9 10.51 -17.19 -17.67
CA ALA A 9 10.33 -16.37 -18.87
C ALA A 9 8.99 -16.66 -19.54
N ARG A 10 8.60 -17.94 -19.67
CA ARG A 10 7.31 -18.34 -20.23
C ARG A 10 6.14 -17.89 -19.35
N ALA A 11 6.24 -18.08 -18.05
CA ALA A 11 5.22 -17.61 -17.09
C ALA A 11 5.06 -16.08 -17.16
N SER A 12 6.17 -15.34 -17.24
CA SER A 12 6.15 -13.88 -17.39
C SER A 12 5.49 -13.44 -18.71
N ALA A 13 5.74 -14.13 -19.81
CA ALA A 13 5.09 -13.85 -21.08
C ALA A 13 3.58 -14.05 -21.02
N LEU A 14 3.11 -15.12 -20.39
CA LEU A 14 1.68 -15.42 -20.22
C LEU A 14 0.97 -14.39 -19.32
N THR A 15 1.60 -13.98 -18.21
CA THR A 15 0.98 -13.07 -17.24
C THR A 15 1.04 -11.60 -17.69
N ARG A 16 1.90 -11.26 -18.66
CA ARG A 16 2.02 -9.89 -19.19
C ARG A 16 0.71 -9.35 -19.75
N ALA A 17 -0.09 -10.18 -20.44
CA ALA A 17 -1.37 -9.80 -20.99
C ALA A 17 -2.35 -9.32 -19.89
N PHE A 18 -2.23 -9.87 -18.68
CA PHE A 18 -3.02 -9.51 -17.50
C PHE A 18 -2.35 -8.46 -16.61
N ARG A 19 -1.24 -7.88 -17.06
CA ARG A 19 -0.44 -6.89 -16.30
C ARG A 19 -0.03 -7.38 -14.90
N GLN A 20 0.21 -8.69 -14.78
CA GLN A 20 0.69 -9.32 -13.56
C GLN A 20 2.17 -9.64 -13.67
N SER A 21 2.91 -9.47 -12.58
CA SER A 21 4.29 -9.93 -12.48
C SER A 21 4.35 -11.31 -11.86
N VAL A 22 5.25 -12.13 -12.35
CA VAL A 22 5.52 -13.45 -11.78
C VAL A 22 6.31 -13.28 -10.48
N PRO A 23 5.96 -13.96 -9.39
CA PRO A 23 6.67 -13.85 -8.12
C PRO A 23 8.18 -14.10 -8.29
N GLY A 24 8.99 -13.16 -7.81
CA GLY A 24 10.45 -13.26 -7.87
C GLY A 24 11.11 -12.94 -9.21
N TRP A 25 10.35 -12.76 -10.30
CA TRP A 25 10.93 -12.51 -11.62
C TRP A 25 11.63 -11.15 -11.71
N ASP A 26 11.01 -10.10 -11.20
CA ASP A 26 11.59 -8.75 -11.22
C ASP A 26 12.88 -8.67 -10.38
N ALA A 27 12.91 -9.38 -9.24
CA ALA A 27 14.09 -9.49 -8.39
C ALA A 27 15.22 -10.26 -9.09
N TYR A 28 14.87 -11.32 -9.78
CA TYR A 28 15.80 -12.13 -10.55
C TYR A 28 16.41 -11.34 -11.74
N GLN A 29 15.60 -10.61 -12.49
CA GLN A 29 16.06 -9.78 -13.62
C GLN A 29 16.93 -8.59 -13.19
N SER A 30 16.64 -8.01 -12.02
CA SER A 30 17.36 -6.82 -11.56
C SER A 30 18.70 -7.12 -10.88
N GLU A 31 19.09 -8.39 -10.75
CA GLU A 31 20.27 -8.88 -10.00
C GLU A 31 20.37 -8.38 -8.55
N ARG A 32 19.33 -7.66 -8.08
CA ARG A 32 19.31 -7.04 -6.75
C ARG A 32 19.17 -8.05 -5.61
N GLU A 33 18.67 -9.25 -5.92
CA GLU A 33 18.56 -10.37 -5.00
C GLU A 33 18.84 -11.67 -5.75
N LYS A 34 19.88 -12.40 -5.36
CA LYS A 34 20.03 -13.78 -5.80
C LYS A 34 18.89 -14.60 -5.17
N LEU A 35 18.06 -15.23 -6.00
CA LEU A 35 17.03 -16.13 -5.55
C LEU A 35 17.69 -17.33 -4.86
N THR A 36 17.55 -17.40 -3.54
CA THR A 36 17.91 -18.60 -2.78
C THR A 36 16.95 -19.74 -3.11
N ALA A 37 17.36 -20.99 -2.87
CA ALA A 37 16.52 -22.17 -3.13
C ALA A 37 15.15 -22.06 -2.42
N ASP A 38 15.12 -21.61 -1.16
CA ASP A 38 13.89 -21.44 -0.38
C ASP A 38 12.96 -20.37 -0.97
N LYS A 39 13.52 -19.24 -1.40
CA LYS A 39 12.75 -18.19 -2.10
C LYS A 39 12.18 -18.71 -3.42
N LEU A 40 12.94 -19.50 -4.17
CA LEU A 40 12.47 -20.10 -5.41
C LEU A 40 11.28 -21.04 -5.17
N VAL A 41 11.38 -21.95 -4.19
CA VAL A 41 10.29 -22.86 -3.79
C VAL A 41 9.05 -22.06 -3.41
N SER A 42 9.20 -21.01 -2.60
CA SER A 42 8.09 -20.12 -2.21
C SER A 42 7.45 -19.42 -3.42
N CYS A 43 8.25 -18.99 -4.40
CA CYS A 43 7.75 -18.37 -5.64
C CYS A 43 6.98 -19.36 -6.50
N ILE A 44 7.47 -20.59 -6.64
CA ILE A 44 6.79 -21.66 -7.39
C ILE A 44 5.45 -22.00 -6.72
N ALA A 45 5.43 -22.16 -5.40
CA ALA A 45 4.20 -22.41 -4.66
C ALA A 45 3.14 -21.31 -4.88
N LYS A 46 3.57 -20.03 -4.91
CA LYS A 46 2.66 -18.92 -5.25
C LYS A 46 2.16 -18.99 -6.68
N MET A 47 3.01 -19.36 -7.65
CA MET A 47 2.60 -19.51 -9.05
C MET A 47 1.56 -20.61 -9.25
N GLN A 48 1.61 -21.66 -8.46
CA GLN A 48 0.65 -22.78 -8.48
C GLN A 48 -0.65 -22.49 -7.71
N SER A 49 -0.68 -21.41 -6.92
CA SER A 49 -1.81 -21.08 -6.07
C SER A 49 -2.85 -20.23 -6.80
N GLU A 50 -4.01 -20.79 -7.11
CA GLU A 50 -5.16 -20.07 -7.66
C GLU A 50 -5.60 -18.92 -6.74
N SER A 51 -5.65 -19.14 -5.44
CA SER A 51 -6.00 -18.11 -4.45
C SER A 51 -5.04 -16.94 -4.44
N TRP A 52 -3.75 -17.18 -4.73
CA TRP A 52 -2.77 -16.12 -4.87
C TRP A 52 -3.04 -15.26 -6.11
N TRP A 53 -3.28 -15.88 -7.26
CA TRP A 53 -3.60 -15.17 -8.50
C TRP A 53 -4.92 -14.41 -8.40
N THR A 54 -5.95 -15.01 -7.83
CA THR A 54 -7.25 -14.35 -7.59
C THR A 54 -7.08 -13.08 -6.77
N ARG A 55 -6.25 -13.11 -5.71
CA ARG A 55 -5.93 -11.90 -4.92
C ARG A 55 -5.18 -10.84 -5.73
N CYS A 56 -4.24 -11.26 -6.58
CA CYS A 56 -3.50 -10.34 -7.44
C CYS A 56 -4.41 -9.65 -8.46
N LEU A 57 -5.27 -10.41 -9.13
CA LEU A 57 -6.24 -9.91 -10.10
C LEU A 57 -7.26 -8.98 -9.46
N ARG A 58 -7.78 -9.33 -8.28
CA ARG A 58 -8.70 -8.47 -7.53
C ARG A 58 -8.06 -7.13 -7.20
N ARG A 59 -6.84 -7.12 -6.62
CA ARG A 59 -6.11 -5.88 -6.34
C ARG A 59 -5.87 -5.03 -7.60
N HIS A 60 -5.60 -5.68 -8.73
CA HIS A 60 -5.41 -4.97 -9.99
C HIS A 60 -6.72 -4.35 -10.48
N SER A 61 -7.82 -5.10 -10.44
CA SER A 61 -9.15 -4.64 -10.76
C SER A 61 -9.57 -3.44 -9.90
N ASP A 62 -9.36 -3.52 -8.58
CA ASP A 62 -9.73 -2.45 -7.65
C ASP A 62 -8.93 -1.16 -7.93
N LYS A 63 -7.62 -1.28 -8.23
CA LYS A 63 -6.80 -0.14 -8.65
C LYS A 63 -7.29 0.48 -9.97
N TRP A 64 -7.71 -0.34 -10.92
CA TRP A 64 -8.26 0.14 -12.18
C TRP A 64 -9.60 0.83 -12.00
N LYS A 65 -10.51 0.26 -11.23
CA LYS A 65 -11.80 0.88 -10.88
C LYS A 65 -11.59 2.26 -10.27
N GLU A 66 -10.71 2.37 -9.28
CA GLU A 66 -10.40 3.65 -8.64
C GLU A 66 -9.80 4.64 -9.62
N HIS A 67 -8.87 4.21 -10.49
CA HIS A 67 -8.30 5.07 -11.51
C HIS A 67 -9.36 5.59 -12.51
N LEU A 68 -10.32 4.76 -12.89
CA LEU A 68 -11.45 5.18 -13.70
C LEU A 68 -12.32 6.22 -12.98
N HIS A 69 -12.63 6.01 -11.70
CA HIS A 69 -13.37 7.00 -10.91
C HIS A 69 -12.63 8.34 -10.82
N ILE A 70 -11.30 8.31 -10.67
CA ILE A 70 -10.46 9.52 -10.72
C ILE A 70 -10.57 10.21 -12.09
N ALA A 71 -10.45 9.44 -13.18
CA ALA A 71 -10.51 9.97 -14.54
C ALA A 71 -11.89 10.58 -14.88
N LEU A 72 -12.96 10.00 -14.35
CA LEU A 72 -14.34 10.48 -14.51
C LEU A 72 -14.67 11.68 -13.61
N GLY A 73 -13.78 12.07 -12.69
CA GLY A 73 -14.00 13.19 -11.76
C GLY A 73 -14.82 12.84 -10.53
N ASN A 74 -15.16 11.56 -10.32
CA ASN A 74 -15.87 11.07 -9.14
C ASN A 74 -15.03 11.19 -7.85
N VAL A 75 -13.70 11.30 -7.99
CA VAL A 75 -12.77 11.61 -6.91
C VAL A 75 -12.31 13.05 -7.11
N SER A 76 -12.92 13.97 -6.38
CA SER A 76 -12.62 15.40 -6.46
C SER A 76 -13.08 16.12 -5.20
N LYS A 77 -12.63 17.37 -5.01
CA LYS A 77 -13.04 18.19 -3.85
C LYS A 77 -14.57 18.33 -3.72
N LYS A 78 -15.31 18.28 -4.84
CA LYS A 78 -16.78 18.43 -4.86
C LYS A 78 -17.53 17.14 -4.62
N ALA A 79 -17.00 16.00 -5.05
CA ALA A 79 -17.67 14.70 -4.95
C ALA A 79 -17.14 13.89 -3.75
N SER A 80 -15.98 13.25 -3.88
CA SER A 80 -15.32 12.52 -2.81
C SER A 80 -13.83 12.87 -2.82
N PRO A 81 -13.31 13.58 -1.81
CA PRO A 81 -12.01 14.24 -1.92
C PRO A 81 -10.80 13.30 -1.87
N TYR A 82 -10.95 12.08 -1.34
CA TYR A 82 -9.81 11.18 -1.11
C TYR A 82 -9.88 9.88 -1.90
N SER A 83 -11.08 9.34 -2.09
CA SER A 83 -11.29 8.04 -2.73
C SER A 83 -12.72 7.95 -3.26
N SER A 84 -12.99 7.05 -4.18
CA SER A 84 -14.37 6.81 -4.64
C SER A 84 -15.25 6.24 -3.53
N ILE A 85 -16.54 6.53 -3.58
CA ILE A 85 -17.51 6.05 -2.59
C ILE A 85 -17.50 4.52 -2.54
N GLY A 86 -17.38 3.86 -3.72
CA GLY A 86 -17.29 2.40 -3.82
C GLY A 86 -16.10 1.85 -3.05
N THR A 87 -14.90 2.39 -3.27
CA THR A 87 -13.67 1.97 -2.55
C THR A 87 -13.80 2.16 -1.03
N VAL A 88 -14.44 3.25 -0.58
CA VAL A 88 -14.68 3.47 0.86
C VAL A 88 -15.67 2.44 1.42
N SER A 89 -16.74 2.13 0.67
CA SER A 89 -17.72 1.10 1.06
C SER A 89 -17.06 -0.28 1.18
N ASP A 90 -16.30 -0.69 0.18
CA ASP A 90 -15.58 -1.97 0.17
C ASP A 90 -14.59 -2.08 1.33
N TRP A 91 -13.89 -0.99 1.64
CA TRP A 91 -12.98 -0.94 2.78
C TRP A 91 -13.71 -1.07 4.12
N ARG A 92 -14.85 -0.39 4.29
CA ARG A 92 -15.69 -0.49 5.51
C ARG A 92 -16.20 -1.91 5.70
N GLU A 93 -16.69 -2.51 4.63
CA GLU A 93 -17.18 -3.90 4.66
C GLU A 93 -16.05 -4.89 4.99
N GLN A 94 -14.86 -4.71 4.42
CA GLN A 94 -13.70 -5.52 4.76
C GLN A 94 -13.31 -5.38 6.24
N LYS A 95 -13.37 -4.16 6.79
CA LYS A 95 -13.13 -3.93 8.22
C LYS A 95 -14.16 -4.62 9.11
N ARG A 96 -15.44 -4.58 8.72
CA ARG A 96 -16.52 -5.27 9.44
C ARG A 96 -16.27 -6.78 9.47
N ARG A 97 -16.03 -7.39 8.31
CA ARG A 97 -15.73 -8.84 8.21
C ARG A 97 -14.49 -9.23 9.01
N THR A 98 -13.44 -8.43 8.95
CA THR A 98 -12.23 -8.67 9.75
C THR A 98 -12.55 -8.67 11.24
N ARG A 99 -13.36 -7.71 11.72
CA ARG A 99 -13.74 -7.63 13.12
C ARG A 99 -14.62 -8.81 13.56
N GLU A 100 -15.55 -9.25 12.71
CA GLU A 100 -16.37 -10.43 12.96
C GLU A 100 -15.51 -11.70 13.05
N PHE A 101 -14.56 -11.86 12.15
CA PHE A 101 -13.59 -12.95 12.19
C PHE A 101 -12.77 -12.93 13.49
N LEU A 102 -12.23 -11.78 13.89
CA LEU A 102 -11.47 -11.65 15.13
C LEU A 102 -12.29 -12.02 16.37
N LYS A 103 -13.59 -11.71 16.37
CA LYS A 103 -14.51 -12.08 17.46
C LYS A 103 -14.82 -13.57 17.52
N SER A 104 -14.78 -14.27 16.38
CA SER A 104 -15.08 -15.70 16.32
C SER A 104 -13.86 -16.58 16.60
N MET A 105 -12.67 -15.99 16.78
CA MET A 105 -11.42 -16.75 16.95
C MET A 105 -10.84 -16.58 18.34
N GLU A 106 -10.31 -17.66 18.86
CA GLU A 106 -9.58 -17.73 20.14
C GLU A 106 -8.17 -18.25 19.88
N LEU A 107 -7.23 -17.80 20.69
CA LEU A 107 -5.87 -18.32 20.76
C LEU A 107 -5.78 -19.19 22.01
N GLU A 108 -5.24 -20.39 21.86
CA GLU A 108 -4.97 -21.33 22.96
C GLU A 108 -3.45 -21.50 23.07
N ASP A 109 -2.93 -21.38 24.27
CA ASP A 109 -1.51 -21.62 24.55
C ASP A 109 -1.26 -23.12 24.84
N GLU A 110 0.00 -23.53 24.96
CA GLU A 110 0.40 -24.90 25.25
C GLU A 110 -0.12 -25.42 26.62
N LYS A 111 -0.59 -24.52 27.48
CA LYS A 111 -1.13 -24.81 28.81
C LYS A 111 -2.66 -24.86 28.83
N GLY A 112 -3.31 -24.66 27.66
CA GLY A 112 -4.76 -24.64 27.54
C GLY A 112 -5.43 -23.32 27.94
N ASN A 113 -4.68 -22.24 28.18
CA ASN A 113 -5.27 -20.94 28.42
C ASN A 113 -5.78 -20.34 27.11
N ARG A 114 -7.01 -19.85 27.11
CA ARG A 114 -7.67 -19.26 25.95
C ARG A 114 -7.75 -17.74 26.08
N ILE A 115 -7.43 -17.06 25.00
CA ILE A 115 -7.51 -15.60 24.89
C ILE A 115 -8.24 -15.27 23.60
N SER A 116 -9.27 -14.42 23.69
CA SER A 116 -9.97 -13.93 22.51
C SER A 116 -9.03 -13.15 21.58
N LEU A 117 -9.08 -13.47 20.29
CA LEU A 117 -8.25 -12.79 19.29
C LEU A 117 -8.62 -11.30 19.15
N ILE A 118 -9.90 -10.94 19.37
CA ILE A 118 -10.34 -9.54 19.36
C ILE A 118 -9.74 -8.76 20.53
N ASP A 119 -9.61 -9.36 21.73
CA ASP A 119 -9.00 -8.71 22.88
C ASP A 119 -7.51 -8.45 22.63
N LYS A 120 -6.81 -9.42 22.05
CA LYS A 120 -5.41 -9.23 21.62
C LYS A 120 -5.26 -8.12 20.59
N TYR A 121 -6.17 -8.06 19.61
CA TYR A 121 -6.18 -6.98 18.62
C TYR A 121 -6.43 -5.62 19.26
N ASP A 122 -7.44 -5.51 20.11
CA ASP A 122 -7.85 -4.25 20.73
C ASP A 122 -6.78 -3.69 21.70
N HIS A 123 -5.92 -4.55 22.27
CA HIS A 123 -4.78 -4.18 23.14
C HIS A 123 -3.42 -4.14 22.42
N SER A 124 -3.39 -4.27 21.11
CA SER A 124 -2.15 -4.25 20.33
C SER A 124 -2.02 -2.98 19.47
N VAL A 125 -0.81 -2.74 18.97
CA VAL A 125 -0.52 -1.68 17.97
C VAL A 125 -1.26 -1.88 16.64
N ALA A 126 -1.89 -3.02 16.41
CA ALA A 126 -2.80 -3.22 15.29
C ALA A 126 -4.08 -2.36 15.44
N ASN A 127 -4.48 -2.05 16.68
CA ASN A 127 -5.56 -1.12 16.98
C ASN A 127 -5.14 0.31 16.60
N PRO A 128 -5.87 0.99 15.70
CA PRO A 128 -5.56 2.37 15.30
C PRO A 128 -5.52 3.36 16.47
N ALA A 129 -6.32 3.15 17.52
CA ALA A 129 -6.37 4.02 18.69
C ALA A 129 -5.04 3.93 19.47
N ILE A 130 -4.57 2.73 19.77
CA ILE A 130 -3.28 2.52 20.45
C ILE A 130 -2.13 3.09 19.62
N ARG A 131 -2.11 2.80 18.31
CA ARG A 131 -1.09 3.33 17.40
C ARG A 131 -1.07 4.86 17.37
N ARG A 132 -2.24 5.49 17.44
CA ARG A 132 -2.34 6.95 17.56
C ARG A 132 -1.77 7.44 18.88
N CYS A 133 -2.10 6.81 20.01
CA CYS A 133 -1.55 7.18 21.32
C CYS A 133 -0.03 7.05 21.35
N GLU A 134 0.53 5.95 20.84
CA GLU A 134 1.98 5.77 20.75
C GLU A 134 2.63 6.84 19.86
N LEU A 135 2.03 7.17 18.71
CA LEU A 135 2.52 8.23 17.84
C LEU A 135 2.52 9.58 18.57
N MET A 136 1.42 9.91 19.25
CA MET A 136 1.30 11.16 20.01
C MET A 136 2.31 11.25 21.15
N ALA A 137 2.57 10.13 21.86
CA ALA A 137 3.59 10.09 22.90
C ALA A 137 5.00 10.35 22.33
N ARG A 138 5.33 9.73 21.19
CA ARG A 138 6.62 9.97 20.50
C ARG A 138 6.75 11.41 20.01
N ILE A 139 5.69 11.99 19.44
CA ILE A 139 5.69 13.37 18.98
C ILE A 139 5.92 14.31 20.18
N ARG A 140 5.25 14.05 21.31
CA ARG A 140 5.42 14.84 22.52
C ARG A 140 6.86 14.79 23.04
N GLY A 141 7.44 13.59 23.17
CA GLY A 141 8.85 13.46 23.58
C GLY A 141 9.82 14.16 22.63
N PHE A 142 9.52 14.17 21.33
CA PHE A 142 10.31 14.91 20.35
C PHE A 142 10.17 16.43 20.53
N GLU A 143 8.95 16.91 20.80
CA GLU A 143 8.65 18.31 21.08
C GLU A 143 9.40 18.80 22.34
N ASP A 144 9.40 17.97 23.41
CA ASP A 144 10.09 18.28 24.65
C ASP A 144 11.62 18.44 24.41
N ILE A 145 12.25 17.51 23.70
CA ILE A 145 13.68 17.57 23.33
C ILE A 145 13.97 18.83 22.48
N CYS A 146 13.13 19.11 21.49
CA CYS A 146 13.30 20.30 20.64
C CYS A 146 13.22 21.60 21.47
N THR A 147 12.30 21.64 22.43
CA THR A 147 12.12 22.79 23.32
C THR A 147 13.36 22.98 24.24
N GLU A 148 13.87 21.89 24.84
CA GLU A 148 15.08 21.92 25.67
C GLU A 148 16.33 22.38 24.88
N MET A 149 16.43 21.97 23.61
CA MET A 149 17.56 22.31 22.73
C MET A 149 17.38 23.64 22.00
N GLY A 150 16.25 24.34 22.16
CA GLY A 150 15.95 25.59 21.48
C GLY A 150 15.72 25.44 19.97
N TYR A 151 15.33 24.24 19.50
CA TYR A 151 15.05 24.01 18.09
C TYR A 151 13.66 24.52 17.70
N VAL A 152 13.55 25.02 16.47
CA VAL A 152 12.29 25.47 15.87
C VAL A 152 11.81 24.44 14.85
N GLY A 153 10.55 24.00 14.99
CA GLY A 153 9.93 23.08 14.05
C GLY A 153 9.35 23.81 12.83
N GLU A 154 9.65 23.31 11.63
CA GLU A 154 9.04 23.80 10.39
C GLU A 154 8.21 22.68 9.75
N PHE A 155 7.00 23.02 9.29
CA PHE A 155 6.11 22.10 8.61
C PHE A 155 6.07 22.38 7.10
N TYR A 156 6.54 21.40 6.31
CA TYR A 156 6.51 21.49 4.85
C TYR A 156 5.45 20.60 4.25
N THR A 157 4.63 21.17 3.34
CA THR A 157 3.70 20.39 2.53
C THR A 157 4.20 20.31 1.09
N LEU A 158 4.56 19.12 0.64
CA LEU A 158 4.96 18.86 -0.73
C LEU A 158 3.78 18.38 -1.55
N THR A 159 3.50 19.05 -2.66
CA THR A 159 2.46 18.68 -3.62
C THR A 159 3.06 18.36 -4.97
N VAL A 160 2.38 17.50 -5.74
CA VAL A 160 2.79 17.20 -7.11
C VAL A 160 2.37 18.31 -8.07
N PRO A 161 3.09 18.53 -9.20
CA PRO A 161 2.70 19.45 -10.23
C PRO A 161 1.31 19.17 -10.80
N SER A 162 0.66 20.21 -11.31
CA SER A 162 -0.71 20.16 -11.85
C SER A 162 -0.95 19.02 -12.84
N LYS A 163 0.04 18.64 -13.64
CA LYS A 163 -0.07 17.53 -14.61
C LYS A 163 -0.39 16.16 -13.99
N TYR A 164 -0.21 16.00 -12.69
CA TYR A 164 -0.54 14.75 -11.96
C TYR A 164 -1.93 14.76 -11.34
N HIS A 165 -2.63 15.90 -11.35
CA HIS A 165 -3.98 16.02 -10.81
C HIS A 165 -5.03 15.86 -11.90
N ALA A 166 -5.96 14.93 -11.75
CA ALA A 166 -7.08 14.72 -12.68
C ALA A 166 -8.07 15.89 -12.66
N THR A 167 -8.23 16.54 -11.51
CA THR A 167 -9.09 17.69 -11.32
C THR A 167 -8.30 18.92 -10.85
N ASN A 168 -8.80 20.11 -11.18
CA ASN A 168 -8.25 21.38 -10.71
C ASN A 168 -8.76 21.73 -9.29
N LYS A 169 -8.30 22.85 -8.73
CA LYS A 169 -8.69 23.34 -7.39
C LYS A 169 -10.21 23.58 -7.22
N HIS A 170 -10.94 23.73 -8.31
CA HIS A 170 -12.39 23.94 -8.31
C HIS A 170 -13.17 22.63 -8.53
N GLY A 171 -12.49 21.47 -8.66
CA GLY A 171 -13.11 20.17 -8.90
C GLY A 171 -13.51 19.91 -10.35
N HIS A 172 -13.09 20.75 -11.30
CA HIS A 172 -13.29 20.53 -12.73
C HIS A 172 -12.14 19.70 -13.32
N ARG A 173 -12.40 19.00 -14.43
CA ARG A 173 -11.41 18.21 -15.16
C ARG A 173 -10.18 19.07 -15.52
N ASN A 174 -9.02 18.58 -15.22
CA ASN A 174 -7.76 19.20 -15.58
C ASN A 174 -7.31 18.75 -16.98
N ARG A 175 -7.32 19.67 -17.95
CA ARG A 175 -6.89 19.39 -19.34
C ARG A 175 -5.40 19.04 -19.45
N LYS A 176 -4.58 19.44 -18.48
CA LYS A 176 -3.13 19.15 -18.44
C LYS A 176 -2.79 17.83 -17.74
N TRP A 177 -3.81 17.06 -17.30
CA TRP A 177 -3.57 15.79 -16.62
C TRP A 177 -2.94 14.76 -17.57
N CYS A 178 -1.84 14.16 -17.15
CA CYS A 178 -1.08 13.18 -17.93
C CYS A 178 -1.60 11.74 -17.80
N GLY A 179 -2.76 11.51 -17.20
CA GLY A 179 -3.32 10.17 -17.00
C GLY A 179 -2.59 9.34 -15.94
N ALA A 180 -1.74 9.97 -15.10
CA ALA A 180 -1.01 9.24 -14.06
C ALA A 180 -1.95 8.67 -13.01
N ASP A 181 -1.73 7.41 -12.65
CA ASP A 181 -2.38 6.77 -11.52
C ASP A 181 -1.76 7.25 -10.18
N PRO A 182 -2.42 6.99 -9.04
CA PRO A 182 -1.92 7.38 -7.73
C PRO A 182 -0.53 6.79 -7.41
N ALA A 183 -0.23 5.58 -7.87
CA ALA A 183 1.05 4.93 -7.62
C ALA A 183 2.21 5.62 -8.36
N ARG A 184 1.97 6.05 -9.61
CA ARG A 184 2.93 6.84 -10.39
C ARG A 184 3.18 8.20 -9.77
N THR A 185 2.10 8.86 -9.32
CA THR A 185 2.15 10.15 -8.64
C THR A 185 2.97 10.07 -7.35
N GLN A 186 2.73 9.04 -6.54
CA GLN A 186 3.46 8.81 -5.31
C GLN A 186 4.95 8.50 -5.54
N ARG A 187 5.28 7.73 -6.57
CA ARG A 187 6.69 7.48 -6.94
C ARG A 187 7.42 8.76 -7.33
N TYR A 188 6.77 9.64 -8.08
CA TYR A 188 7.32 10.93 -8.43
C TYR A 188 7.62 11.76 -7.16
N LEU A 189 6.65 11.86 -6.25
CA LEU A 189 6.80 12.62 -5.00
C LEU A 189 7.93 12.09 -4.13
N ARG A 190 8.04 10.76 -3.99
CA ARG A 190 9.17 10.12 -3.29
C ARG A 190 10.52 10.44 -3.93
N GLY A 191 10.59 10.44 -5.26
CA GLY A 191 11.80 10.82 -5.99
C GLY A 191 12.23 12.26 -5.74
N VAL A 192 11.27 13.19 -5.70
CA VAL A 192 11.51 14.58 -5.33
C VAL A 192 12.00 14.70 -3.89
N TRP A 193 11.30 14.05 -2.95
CA TRP A 193 11.69 14.05 -1.53
C TRP A 193 13.09 13.50 -1.31
N ASN A 194 13.46 12.41 -1.96
CA ASN A 194 14.81 11.85 -1.86
C ASN A 194 15.89 12.85 -2.32
N LYS A 195 15.61 13.63 -3.36
CA LYS A 195 16.52 14.68 -3.84
C LYS A 195 16.61 15.85 -2.86
N VAL A 196 15.48 16.28 -2.29
CA VAL A 196 15.45 17.32 -1.27
C VAL A 196 16.25 16.89 -0.05
N ARG A 197 15.95 15.70 0.48
CA ARG A 197 16.66 15.15 1.65
C ARG A 197 18.18 15.04 1.44
N ALA A 198 18.62 14.61 0.26
CA ALA A 198 20.05 14.51 -0.05
C ALA A 198 20.76 15.87 -0.15
N LYS A 199 20.02 16.98 -0.22
CA LYS A 199 20.59 18.35 -0.22
C LYS A 199 20.56 19.02 1.17
N LEU A 200 19.80 18.45 2.11
CA LEU A 200 19.70 18.93 3.48
C LEU A 200 20.77 18.30 4.39
N HIS A 201 21.47 17.26 3.92
CA HIS A 201 22.63 16.63 4.53
C HIS A 201 23.92 17.11 3.84
#